data_f4e74e7b22233d8d4670b73f8fc18bd9
#
_entry.id   f4e74e7b22233d8d4670b73f8fc18bd9
#
_cell.length_a   1.000
_cell.length_b   1.000
_cell.length_c   1.000
_cell.angle_alpha   90.00
_cell.angle_beta   90.00
_cell.angle_gamma   90.00
#
_symmetry.space_group_name_H-M   'P 1'
#
loop_
_entity.id
_entity.type
_entity.pdbx_description
1 polymer ?
#
loop_
_entity_poly.entity_id
_entity_poly.type
_entity_poly.pdbx_seq_one_letter_code
_entity_poly.pdbx_strand_id
1 'polypeptide(L)'
;MKNFIVLFFIASCLIAVTCSKEKKSERFKLLTTPVWATDSLLANGVDASGPGGILEKFKGDAKFKEDGTGTFGKYEGDWRFNSEETEITIITDSLPIPIICKIVLLTIQDLKVTASVQNPANLQEILNLRLTFKAK
;
A
#
# COMPACT_ATOMS: atom_id res chain seq x y z
N MET A 1 -14.20 71.23 20.24
CA MET A 1 -13.16 70.28 19.81
C MET A 1 -13.72 68.88 19.98
N LYS A 2 -14.01 68.32 18.89
CA LYS A 2 -14.58 66.91 18.90
C LYS A 2 -13.45 65.96 18.72
N ASN A 3 -13.13 65.24 19.78
CA ASN A 3 -12.18 64.13 19.70
C ASN A 3 -12.84 62.95 19.01
N PHE A 4 -12.48 62.74 17.77
CA PHE A 4 -12.80 61.52 17.07
C PHE A 4 -11.87 60.41 17.59
N ILE A 5 -12.37 59.61 18.49
CA ILE A 5 -11.73 58.33 18.81
C ILE A 5 -12.11 57.36 17.69
N VAL A 6 -11.18 57.21 16.76
CA VAL A 6 -11.27 56.13 15.78
C VAL A 6 -10.93 54.84 16.51
N LEU A 7 -11.97 54.17 16.92
CA LEU A 7 -11.82 52.79 17.38
C LEU A 7 -11.48 51.92 16.18
N PHE A 8 -10.21 51.69 16.00
CA PHE A 8 -9.72 50.72 15.04
C PHE A 8 -10.02 49.34 15.60
N PHE A 9 -11.20 48.79 15.23
CA PHE A 9 -11.49 47.40 15.43
C PHE A 9 -10.59 46.60 14.49
N ILE A 10 -9.44 46.22 15.00
CA ILE A 10 -8.64 45.18 14.37
C ILE A 10 -9.43 43.87 14.60
N ALA A 11 -10.29 43.53 13.66
CA ALA A 11 -10.82 42.21 13.56
C ALA A 11 -9.64 41.28 13.24
N SER A 12 -9.01 40.80 14.29
CA SER A 12 -8.07 39.69 14.20
C SER A 12 -8.85 38.49 13.66
N CYS A 13 -8.81 38.33 12.34
CA CYS A 13 -9.18 37.06 11.75
C CYS A 13 -8.15 36.03 12.23
N LEU A 14 -8.44 35.41 13.35
CA LEU A 14 -7.85 34.12 13.71
C LEU A 14 -8.28 33.13 12.63
N ILE A 15 -7.48 33.08 11.57
CA ILE A 15 -7.52 31.92 10.68
C ILE A 15 -7.03 30.79 11.53
N ALA A 16 -7.98 30.11 12.17
CA ALA A 16 -7.71 28.80 12.74
C ALA A 16 -7.35 27.91 11.56
N VAL A 17 -6.06 27.76 11.29
CA VAL A 17 -5.56 26.68 10.47
C VAL A 17 -5.83 25.41 11.26
N THR A 18 -7.04 24.88 11.12
CA THR A 18 -7.31 23.52 11.51
C THR A 18 -6.50 22.66 10.56
N CYS A 19 -5.32 22.25 11.01
CA CYS A 19 -4.69 21.06 10.47
C CYS A 19 -5.65 19.91 10.77
N SER A 20 -6.61 19.68 9.86
CA SER A 20 -7.35 18.44 9.85
C SER A 20 -6.32 17.39 9.53
N LYS A 21 -5.90 16.62 10.52
CA LYS A 21 -5.25 15.34 10.29
C LYS A 21 -6.22 14.57 9.41
N GLU A 22 -5.84 14.30 8.16
CA GLU A 22 -6.65 13.47 7.30
C GLU A 22 -6.95 12.19 8.04
N LYS A 23 -8.23 11.92 8.28
CA LYS A 23 -8.66 10.71 8.96
C LYS A 23 -8.34 9.55 8.02
N LYS A 24 -7.41 8.70 8.42
CA LYS A 24 -7.05 7.50 7.66
C LYS A 24 -8.27 6.59 7.51
N SER A 25 -8.47 6.06 6.31
CA SER A 25 -9.58 5.16 6.02
C SER A 25 -9.47 3.85 6.79
N GLU A 26 -10.60 3.13 6.93
CA GLU A 26 -10.59 1.80 7.53
C GLU A 26 -9.72 0.83 6.72
N ARG A 27 -9.74 0.90 5.40
CA ARG A 27 -8.90 0.05 4.53
C ARG A 27 -7.42 0.31 4.74
N PHE A 28 -7.04 1.58 4.89
CA PHE A 28 -5.66 1.95 5.21
C PHE A 28 -5.22 1.34 6.55
N LYS A 29 -6.04 1.43 7.57
CA LYS A 29 -5.76 0.85 8.89
C LYS A 29 -5.68 -0.67 8.83
N LEU A 30 -6.61 -1.33 8.13
CA LEU A 30 -6.59 -2.78 7.94
C LEU A 30 -5.29 -3.25 7.30
N LEU A 31 -4.80 -2.52 6.30
CA LEU A 31 -3.59 -2.88 5.59
C LEU A 31 -2.32 -2.63 6.40
N THR A 32 -2.25 -1.51 7.12
CA THR A 32 -1.02 -1.05 7.78
C THR A 32 -0.83 -1.56 9.20
N THR A 33 -1.89 -1.98 9.88
CA THR A 33 -1.81 -2.41 11.27
C THR A 33 -1.08 -3.74 11.45
N PRO A 34 -1.42 -4.83 10.72
CA PRO A 34 -0.77 -6.12 10.94
C PRO A 34 0.57 -6.23 10.23
N VAL A 35 1.33 -7.24 10.63
CA VAL A 35 2.33 -7.87 9.79
C VAL A 35 1.62 -8.99 9.04
N TRP A 36 1.83 -9.07 7.75
CA TRP A 36 1.20 -10.06 6.88
C TRP A 36 2.15 -11.22 6.61
N ALA A 37 1.84 -12.41 7.14
CA ALA A 37 2.60 -13.61 6.84
C ALA A 37 2.12 -14.22 5.52
N THR A 38 3.05 -14.61 4.66
CA THR A 38 2.74 -15.31 3.41
C THR A 38 2.03 -16.62 3.70
N ASP A 39 0.86 -16.82 3.09
CA ASP A 39 0.11 -18.07 3.11
C ASP A 39 0.29 -18.83 1.78
N SER A 40 0.08 -18.15 0.65
CA SER A 40 0.18 -18.75 -0.68
C SER A 40 0.64 -17.72 -1.71
N LEU A 41 1.59 -18.11 -2.55
CA LEU A 41 2.11 -17.32 -3.67
C LEU A 41 2.03 -18.14 -4.96
N LEU A 42 1.01 -17.90 -5.76
CA LEU A 42 0.73 -18.66 -6.98
C LEU A 42 1.01 -17.81 -8.23
N ALA A 43 1.59 -18.43 -9.24
CA ALA A 43 1.68 -17.91 -10.60
C ALA A 43 0.94 -18.91 -11.52
N ASN A 44 -0.06 -18.43 -12.25
CA ASN A 44 -0.94 -19.26 -13.09
C ASN A 44 -1.50 -20.48 -12.33
N GLY A 45 -1.83 -20.30 -11.03
CA GLY A 45 -2.40 -21.35 -10.18
C GLY A 45 -1.39 -22.36 -9.60
N VAL A 46 -0.10 -22.18 -9.86
CA VAL A 46 0.98 -23.06 -9.37
C VAL A 46 1.83 -22.33 -8.34
N ASP A 47 2.24 -23.01 -7.27
CA ASP A 47 3.14 -22.42 -6.27
C ASP A 47 4.44 -21.94 -6.93
N ALA A 48 4.72 -20.66 -6.79
CA ALA A 48 5.89 -19.99 -7.35
C ALA A 48 6.85 -19.45 -6.28
N SER A 49 6.65 -19.85 -5.01
CA SER A 49 7.44 -19.38 -3.86
C SER A 49 8.58 -20.33 -3.49
N GLY A 50 8.68 -21.48 -4.14
CA GLY A 50 9.75 -22.44 -3.90
C GLY A 50 11.10 -21.98 -4.46
N PRO A 51 12.19 -22.74 -4.21
CA PRO A 51 13.52 -22.44 -4.71
C PRO A 51 13.53 -22.25 -6.23
N GLY A 52 14.07 -21.13 -6.71
CA GLY A 52 14.09 -20.76 -8.13
C GLY A 52 12.77 -20.25 -8.69
N GLY A 53 11.70 -20.21 -7.90
CA GLY A 53 10.40 -19.64 -8.29
C GLY A 53 10.43 -18.13 -8.40
N ILE A 54 9.60 -17.57 -9.30
CA ILE A 54 9.56 -16.12 -9.54
C ILE A 54 9.10 -15.31 -8.32
N LEU A 55 8.39 -15.93 -7.39
CA LEU A 55 7.88 -15.31 -6.16
C LEU A 55 8.68 -15.72 -4.91
N GLU A 56 9.80 -16.43 -5.07
CA GLU A 56 10.64 -16.87 -3.96
C GLU A 56 11.01 -15.73 -3.01
N LYS A 57 11.38 -14.59 -3.57
CA LYS A 57 11.82 -13.42 -2.78
C LYS A 57 10.67 -12.68 -2.08
N PHE A 58 9.43 -12.90 -2.49
CA PHE A 58 8.25 -12.38 -1.80
C PHE A 58 7.82 -13.24 -0.62
N LYS A 59 8.36 -14.45 -0.51
CA LYS A 59 8.05 -15.36 0.60
C LYS A 59 8.57 -14.77 1.91
N GLY A 60 7.73 -14.78 2.93
CA GLY A 60 8.03 -14.25 4.25
C GLY A 60 6.98 -13.25 4.69
N ASP A 61 7.38 -12.32 5.55
CA ASP A 61 6.46 -11.31 6.07
C ASP A 61 6.40 -10.10 5.13
N ALA A 62 5.20 -9.54 5.00
CA ALA A 62 4.98 -8.25 4.35
C ALA A 62 4.48 -7.24 5.39
N LYS A 63 5.01 -6.04 5.35
CA LYS A 63 4.59 -4.93 6.20
C LYS A 63 4.39 -3.68 5.37
N PHE A 64 3.17 -3.18 5.39
CA PHE A 64 2.82 -1.89 4.80
C PHE A 64 2.88 -0.85 5.92
N LYS A 65 3.82 0.07 5.85
CA LYS A 65 3.97 1.11 6.86
C LYS A 65 3.12 2.33 6.53
N GLU A 66 2.68 3.04 7.53
CA GLU A 66 1.81 4.21 7.37
C GLU A 66 2.47 5.38 6.61
N ASP A 67 3.81 5.43 6.58
CA ASP A 67 4.58 6.44 5.86
C ASP A 67 4.73 6.17 4.35
N GLY A 68 4.13 5.09 3.85
CA GLY A 68 4.22 4.70 2.44
C GLY A 68 5.41 3.83 2.10
N THR A 69 6.22 3.45 3.07
CA THR A 69 7.29 2.46 2.89
C THR A 69 6.80 1.07 3.28
N GLY A 70 7.56 0.04 2.96
CA GLY A 70 7.20 -1.31 3.33
C GLY A 70 8.29 -2.33 3.06
N THR A 71 8.04 -3.53 3.58
CA THR A 71 8.85 -4.72 3.32
C THR A 71 7.95 -5.81 2.77
N PHE A 72 8.45 -6.57 1.81
CA PHE A 72 7.69 -7.58 1.09
C PHE A 72 8.59 -8.81 0.90
N GLY A 73 8.62 -9.70 1.88
CA GLY A 73 9.60 -10.77 1.94
C GLY A 73 11.01 -10.20 2.03
N LYS A 74 11.83 -10.44 1.01
CA LYS A 74 13.19 -9.92 0.90
C LYS A 74 13.28 -8.54 0.23
N TYR A 75 12.17 -8.03 -0.30
CA TYR A 75 12.12 -6.72 -0.93
C TYR A 75 11.80 -5.61 0.07
N GLU A 76 12.41 -4.46 -0.12
CA GLU A 76 12.06 -3.20 0.55
C GLU A 76 11.67 -2.19 -0.52
N GLY A 77 10.75 -1.31 -0.19
CA GLY A 77 10.31 -0.27 -1.12
C GLY A 77 9.16 0.57 -0.61
N ASP A 78 8.40 1.08 -1.56
CA ASP A 78 7.26 1.95 -1.32
C ASP A 78 5.98 1.27 -1.76
N TRP A 79 4.88 1.71 -1.19
CA TRP A 79 3.56 1.28 -1.57
C TRP A 79 2.58 2.45 -1.55
N ARG A 80 1.52 2.32 -2.31
CA ARG A 80 0.42 3.28 -2.29
C ARG A 80 -0.88 2.61 -2.73
N PHE A 81 -2.00 3.12 -2.22
CA PHE A 81 -3.30 2.84 -2.77
C PHE A 81 -3.56 3.67 -4.04
N ASN A 82 -4.45 3.17 -4.90
CA ASN A 82 -5.15 4.03 -5.84
C ASN A 82 -6.20 4.88 -5.08
N SER A 83 -6.82 5.85 -5.77
CA SER A 83 -7.81 6.76 -5.13
C SER A 83 -9.02 6.05 -4.53
N GLU A 84 -9.39 4.90 -5.08
CA GLU A 84 -10.54 4.08 -4.63
C GLU A 84 -10.17 3.02 -3.58
N GLU A 85 -8.87 2.90 -3.26
CA GLU A 85 -8.32 1.91 -2.33
C GLU A 85 -8.64 0.45 -2.71
N THR A 86 -8.74 0.18 -4.00
CA THR A 86 -8.98 -1.14 -4.57
C THR A 86 -7.73 -1.81 -5.10
N GLU A 87 -6.67 -1.03 -5.29
CA GLU A 87 -5.37 -1.49 -5.78
C GLU A 87 -4.24 -0.97 -4.92
N ILE A 88 -3.21 -1.79 -4.79
CA ILE A 88 -1.95 -1.46 -4.12
C ILE A 88 -0.85 -1.49 -5.18
N THR A 89 -0.14 -0.40 -5.35
CA THR A 89 1.07 -0.35 -6.16
C THR A 89 2.28 -0.54 -5.25
N ILE A 90 3.13 -1.51 -5.58
CA ILE A 90 4.38 -1.81 -4.86
C ILE A 90 5.54 -1.45 -5.79
N ILE A 91 6.46 -0.62 -5.29
CA ILE A 91 7.63 -0.14 -6.00
C ILE A 91 8.85 -0.55 -5.19
N THR A 92 9.76 -1.31 -5.79
CA THR A 92 11.02 -1.72 -5.16
C THR A 92 12.18 -1.44 -6.09
N ASP A 93 13.36 -1.14 -5.54
CA ASP A 93 14.57 -0.90 -6.34
C ASP A 93 15.05 -2.17 -7.06
N SER A 94 14.62 -3.34 -6.56
CA SER A 94 15.01 -4.64 -7.11
C SER A 94 14.17 -5.11 -8.29
N LEU A 95 13.06 -4.43 -8.57
CA LEU A 95 12.15 -4.74 -9.67
C LEU A 95 12.09 -3.55 -10.64
N PRO A 96 12.26 -3.79 -11.95
CA PRO A 96 12.30 -2.70 -12.94
C PRO A 96 10.94 -2.04 -13.17
N ILE A 97 9.85 -2.72 -12.81
CA ILE A 97 8.48 -2.28 -13.05
C ILE A 97 7.69 -2.39 -11.76
N PRO A 98 6.90 -1.37 -11.40
CA PRO A 98 5.97 -1.44 -10.27
C PRO A 98 4.98 -2.60 -10.42
N ILE A 99 4.64 -3.24 -9.30
CA ILE A 99 3.61 -4.29 -9.28
C ILE A 99 2.30 -3.67 -8.83
N ILE A 100 1.27 -3.78 -9.66
CA ILE A 100 -0.07 -3.34 -9.34
C ILE A 100 -0.89 -4.55 -8.91
N CYS A 101 -1.28 -4.56 -7.63
CA CYS A 101 -2.04 -5.62 -7.01
C CYS A 101 -3.50 -5.19 -6.82
N LYS A 102 -4.44 -5.92 -7.41
CA LYS A 102 -5.87 -5.75 -7.11
C LYS A 102 -6.20 -6.45 -5.80
N ILE A 103 -6.89 -5.74 -4.90
CA ILE A 103 -7.35 -6.31 -3.64
C ILE A 103 -8.61 -7.12 -3.88
N VAL A 104 -8.54 -8.41 -3.61
CA VAL A 104 -9.69 -9.33 -3.66
C VAL A 104 -10.37 -9.41 -2.31
N LEU A 105 -9.58 -9.40 -1.24
CA LEU A 105 -10.08 -9.45 0.14
C LEU A 105 -9.11 -8.71 1.05
N LEU A 106 -9.63 -7.88 1.94
CA LEU A 106 -8.87 -7.22 2.98
C LEU A 106 -9.73 -7.17 4.25
N THR A 107 -9.34 -7.95 5.24
CA THR A 107 -9.96 -8.02 6.56
C THR A 107 -8.91 -7.89 7.64
N ILE A 108 -9.30 -7.95 8.91
CA ILE A 108 -8.34 -7.95 10.02
C ILE A 108 -7.41 -9.18 10.04
N GLN A 109 -7.78 -10.26 9.33
CA GLN A 109 -7.04 -11.52 9.34
C GLN A 109 -6.49 -11.92 7.98
N ASP A 110 -7.11 -11.48 6.89
CA ASP A 110 -6.83 -11.95 5.55
C ASP A 110 -6.54 -10.81 4.59
N LEU A 111 -5.49 -10.96 3.80
CA LEU A 111 -5.21 -10.14 2.63
C LEU A 111 -5.03 -11.06 1.43
N LYS A 112 -5.86 -10.86 0.41
CA LYS A 112 -5.75 -11.55 -0.88
C LYS A 112 -5.66 -10.52 -1.99
N VAL A 113 -4.63 -10.64 -2.81
CA VAL A 113 -4.43 -9.76 -3.96
C VAL A 113 -4.11 -10.57 -5.20
N THR A 114 -4.43 -10.00 -6.36
CA THR A 114 -4.06 -10.55 -7.67
C THR A 114 -3.26 -9.50 -8.44
N ALA A 115 -2.33 -9.96 -9.26
CA ALA A 115 -1.54 -9.11 -10.14
C ALA A 115 -1.27 -9.82 -11.46
N SER A 116 -0.99 -9.04 -12.50
CA SER A 116 -0.54 -9.58 -13.78
C SER A 116 0.83 -8.99 -14.08
N VAL A 117 1.82 -9.83 -14.31
CA VAL A 117 3.19 -9.42 -14.59
C VAL A 117 3.73 -10.16 -15.82
N GLN A 118 4.69 -9.55 -16.50
CA GLN A 118 5.41 -10.23 -17.56
C GLN A 118 6.30 -11.33 -16.98
N ASN A 119 6.31 -12.49 -17.65
CA ASN A 119 7.22 -13.57 -17.29
C ASN A 119 8.68 -13.15 -17.60
N PRO A 120 9.58 -13.10 -16.60
CA PRO A 120 10.97 -12.71 -16.84
C PRO A 120 11.70 -13.64 -17.83
N ALA A 121 11.28 -14.90 -17.92
CA ALA A 121 11.87 -15.88 -18.85
C ALA A 121 11.29 -15.79 -20.26
N ASN A 122 10.10 -15.23 -20.42
CA ASN A 122 9.43 -15.04 -21.71
C ASN A 122 8.54 -13.80 -21.65
N LEU A 123 9.05 -12.67 -22.11
CA LEU A 123 8.39 -11.36 -22.02
C LEU A 123 7.07 -11.27 -22.82
N GLN A 124 6.76 -12.25 -23.66
CA GLN A 124 5.47 -12.32 -24.36
C GLN A 124 4.38 -13.02 -23.54
N GLU A 125 4.78 -13.67 -22.45
CA GLU A 125 3.88 -14.36 -21.55
C GLU A 125 3.50 -13.47 -20.36
N ILE A 126 2.22 -13.41 -20.05
CA ILE A 126 1.69 -12.76 -18.85
C ILE A 126 1.43 -13.82 -17.79
N LEU A 127 1.99 -13.61 -16.62
CA LEU A 127 1.73 -14.45 -15.45
C LEU A 127 0.65 -13.80 -14.59
N ASN A 128 -0.36 -14.58 -14.26
CA ASN A 128 -1.41 -14.17 -13.32
C ASN A 128 -1.02 -14.62 -11.91
N LEU A 129 -0.76 -13.65 -11.06
CA LEU A 129 -0.34 -13.88 -9.68
C LEU A 129 -1.55 -13.86 -8.75
N ARG A 130 -1.52 -14.74 -7.76
CA ARG A 130 -2.44 -14.73 -6.62
C ARG A 130 -1.63 -14.83 -5.35
N LEU A 131 -1.68 -13.79 -4.54
CA LEU A 131 -0.92 -13.68 -3.31
C LEU A 131 -1.90 -13.66 -2.14
N THR A 132 -1.73 -14.58 -1.21
CA THR A 132 -2.58 -14.71 -0.04
C THR A 132 -1.74 -14.58 1.21
N PHE A 133 -2.20 -13.77 2.15
CA PHE A 133 -1.51 -13.49 3.41
C PHE A 133 -2.47 -13.63 4.58
N LYS A 134 -1.91 -13.97 5.73
CA LYS A 134 -2.59 -14.00 7.03
C LYS A 134 -1.98 -12.97 7.95
N ALA A 135 -2.81 -12.27 8.73
CA ALA A 135 -2.31 -11.38 9.78
C ALA A 135 -1.60 -12.19 10.87
N LYS A 136 -0.47 -11.69 11.30
CA LYS A 136 0.36 -12.25 12.36
C LYS A 136 -0.02 -11.69 13.71
#